data_18030509ff72f3f327c9c8678bb65891
#
_entry.id   18030509ff72f3f327c9c8678bb65891
#
_cell.length_a   1.000
_cell.length_b   1.000
_cell.length_c   1.000
_cell.angle_alpha   90.00
_cell.angle_beta   90.00
_cell.angle_gamma   90.00
#
_symmetry.space_group_name_H-M   'P 1'
#
loop_
_entity.id
_entity.type
_entity.pdbx_description
1 polymer ?
#
loop_
_entity_poly.entity_id
_entity_poly.type
_entity_poly.pdbx_seq_one_letter_code
_entity_poly.pdbx_strand_id
1 'polypeptide(L)'
;MSKVLVISTSLRAKSNSDILTEKLIEGAKASGHDVEYIGLKGKNIGFCIGCLACQNTQKCVIKDDAVTIAEKVKNADTLVFATPIYYYEMSGQMKTLLDRLNPLYPSDYKFRNVYMLSVAAEDEEFVPKKAESGLQGWVDCFGKAEFSGSLFCGGIGDMGEASGKKEELSEAYEFGKTLK
;
A
#
# COMPACT_ATOMS: atom_id res chain seq x y z
N MET A 1 -8.66 17.49 -6.77
CA MET A 1 -8.94 16.10 -7.23
C MET A 1 -7.60 15.47 -7.54
N SER A 2 -7.17 14.51 -6.73
CA SER A 2 -5.90 13.79 -6.89
C SER A 2 -6.18 12.39 -7.44
N LYS A 3 -5.23 11.83 -8.16
CA LYS A 3 -5.25 10.41 -8.55
C LYS A 3 -4.66 9.59 -7.41
N VAL A 4 -5.50 8.85 -6.71
CA VAL A 4 -5.12 7.97 -5.60
C VAL A 4 -4.97 6.55 -6.12
N LEU A 5 -3.82 5.92 -5.89
CA LEU A 5 -3.60 4.51 -6.16
C LEU A 5 -3.56 3.74 -4.85
N VAL A 6 -4.51 2.83 -4.67
CA VAL A 6 -4.59 1.95 -3.51
C VAL A 6 -4.10 0.55 -3.89
N ILE A 7 -3.11 0.03 -3.19
CA ILE A 7 -2.52 -1.29 -3.44
C ILE A 7 -2.74 -2.18 -2.22
N SER A 8 -3.58 -3.21 -2.36
CA SER A 8 -3.74 -4.23 -1.32
C SER A 8 -2.79 -5.39 -1.56
N THR A 9 -2.04 -5.73 -0.52
CA THR A 9 -0.99 -6.75 -0.57
C THR A 9 -1.39 -8.08 0.04
N SER A 10 -2.63 -8.20 0.51
CA SER A 10 -3.15 -9.45 1.03
C SER A 10 -3.46 -10.45 -0.08
N LEU A 11 -3.04 -11.71 0.10
CA LEU A 11 -3.38 -12.81 -0.81
C LEU A 11 -4.54 -13.67 -0.31
N ARG A 12 -5.05 -13.37 0.89
CA ARG A 12 -6.14 -14.14 1.52
C ARG A 12 -7.47 -13.91 0.78
N ALA A 13 -8.26 -14.96 0.61
CA ALA A 13 -9.66 -14.80 0.22
C ALA A 13 -10.44 -14.10 1.36
N LYS A 14 -11.40 -13.23 1.03
CA LYS A 14 -12.14 -12.42 2.02
C LYS A 14 -11.20 -11.75 3.02
N SER A 15 -10.21 -11.07 2.49
CA SER A 15 -9.17 -10.40 3.26
C SER A 15 -9.74 -9.27 4.09
N ASN A 16 -9.38 -9.20 5.37
CA ASN A 16 -9.74 -8.08 6.24
C ASN A 16 -9.14 -6.78 5.72
N SER A 17 -7.91 -6.82 5.20
CA SER A 17 -7.29 -5.66 4.56
C SER A 17 -8.11 -5.15 3.37
N ASP A 18 -8.65 -6.06 2.52
CA ASP A 18 -9.47 -5.64 1.36
C ASP A 18 -10.81 -5.03 1.81
N ILE A 19 -11.47 -5.62 2.82
CA ILE A 19 -12.74 -5.12 3.36
C ILE A 19 -12.57 -3.68 3.87
N LEU A 20 -11.52 -3.41 4.65
CA LEU A 20 -11.23 -2.06 5.15
C LEU A 20 -10.78 -1.12 4.03
N THR A 21 -10.01 -1.63 3.08
CA THR A 21 -9.59 -0.87 1.88
C THR A 21 -10.78 -0.42 1.04
N GLU A 22 -11.83 -1.24 0.91
CA GLU A 22 -13.06 -0.84 0.22
C GLU A 22 -13.70 0.39 0.88
N LYS A 23 -13.75 0.44 2.21
CA LYS A 23 -14.27 1.59 2.97
C LYS A 23 -13.38 2.82 2.83
N LEU A 24 -12.08 2.67 2.89
CA LEU A 24 -11.14 3.76 2.61
C LEU A 24 -11.37 4.34 1.20
N ILE A 25 -11.55 3.49 0.20
CA ILE A 25 -11.83 3.91 -1.19
C ILE A 25 -13.16 4.67 -1.27
N GLU A 26 -14.20 4.21 -0.57
CA GLU A 26 -15.48 4.92 -0.50
C GLU A 26 -15.29 6.35 0.07
N GLY A 27 -14.52 6.49 1.17
CA GLY A 27 -14.20 7.78 1.77
C GLY A 27 -13.40 8.71 0.83
N ALA A 28 -12.37 8.18 0.17
CA ALA A 28 -11.56 8.92 -0.78
C ALA A 28 -12.39 9.43 -1.98
N LYS A 29 -13.26 8.58 -2.51
CA LYS A 29 -14.20 8.98 -3.59
C LYS A 29 -15.20 10.02 -3.13
N ALA A 30 -15.72 9.93 -1.90
CA ALA A 30 -16.62 10.92 -1.33
C ALA A 30 -15.96 12.31 -1.18
N SER A 31 -14.62 12.36 -1.01
CA SER A 31 -13.83 13.59 -1.02
C SER A 31 -13.42 14.05 -2.43
N GLY A 32 -13.90 13.39 -3.48
CA GLY A 32 -13.71 13.83 -4.88
C GLY A 32 -12.41 13.37 -5.52
N HIS A 33 -11.72 12.35 -4.96
CA HIS A 33 -10.53 11.76 -5.58
C HIS A 33 -10.89 10.75 -6.70
N ASP A 34 -10.02 10.66 -7.70
CA ASP A 34 -10.03 9.57 -8.69
C ASP A 34 -9.23 8.39 -8.11
N VAL A 35 -9.89 7.29 -7.77
CA VAL A 35 -9.29 6.18 -7.05
C VAL A 35 -9.17 4.95 -7.94
N GLU A 36 -7.94 4.50 -8.14
CA GLU A 36 -7.61 3.22 -8.76
C GLU A 36 -7.21 2.20 -7.68
N TYR A 37 -7.67 0.96 -7.79
CA TYR A 37 -7.35 -0.14 -6.86
C TYR A 37 -6.59 -1.25 -7.58
N ILE A 38 -5.55 -1.78 -6.91
CA ILE A 38 -4.81 -2.97 -7.32
C ILE A 38 -4.69 -3.93 -6.14
N GLY A 39 -5.23 -5.14 -6.28
CA GLY A 39 -4.92 -6.26 -5.39
C GLY A 39 -3.75 -7.09 -5.93
N LEU A 40 -2.82 -7.49 -5.06
CA LEU A 40 -1.70 -8.35 -5.46
C LEU A 40 -2.09 -9.82 -5.59
N LYS A 41 -3.27 -10.23 -5.13
CA LYS A 41 -3.76 -11.59 -5.29
C LYS A 41 -3.86 -11.95 -6.78
N GLY A 42 -3.22 -13.06 -7.14
CA GLY A 42 -3.16 -13.54 -8.53
C GLY A 42 -2.13 -12.81 -9.42
N LYS A 43 -1.39 -11.85 -8.89
CA LYS A 43 -0.30 -11.20 -9.60
C LYS A 43 0.99 -12.02 -9.52
N ASN A 44 1.71 -12.05 -10.62
CA ASN A 44 3.04 -12.65 -10.66
C ASN A 44 4.09 -11.55 -10.45
N ILE A 45 4.73 -11.54 -9.30
CA ILE A 45 5.76 -10.57 -8.92
C ILE A 45 6.97 -11.33 -8.39
N GLY A 46 8.02 -11.43 -9.19
CA GLY A 46 9.28 -12.04 -8.77
C GLY A 46 10.11 -11.11 -7.87
N PHE A 47 11.08 -11.67 -7.17
CA PHE A 47 11.97 -10.89 -6.31
C PHE A 47 12.92 -10.00 -7.11
N CYS A 48 13.28 -8.85 -6.54
CA CYS A 48 14.36 -8.03 -7.08
C CYS A 48 15.70 -8.77 -6.98
N ILE A 49 16.45 -8.82 -8.06
CA ILE A 49 17.78 -9.49 -8.12
C ILE A 49 18.93 -8.50 -7.93
N GLY A 50 18.67 -7.23 -7.63
CA GLY A 50 19.69 -6.23 -7.36
C GLY A 50 20.59 -5.86 -8.54
N CYS A 51 20.19 -6.11 -9.78
CA CYS A 51 21.02 -5.91 -10.97
C CYS A 51 21.25 -4.44 -11.35
N LEU A 52 20.53 -3.50 -10.75
CA LEU A 52 20.59 -2.04 -10.93
C LEU A 52 20.38 -1.54 -12.39
N ALA A 53 20.04 -2.40 -13.35
CA ALA A 53 19.78 -2.00 -14.73
C ALA A 53 18.68 -0.90 -14.83
N CYS A 54 17.72 -0.93 -13.91
CA CYS A 54 16.63 0.05 -13.85
C CYS A 54 17.07 1.48 -13.50
N GLN A 55 18.24 1.67 -12.88
CA GLN A 55 18.77 3.00 -12.60
C GLN A 55 19.07 3.79 -13.88
N ASN A 56 19.48 3.09 -14.95
CA ASN A 56 19.78 3.70 -16.24
C ASN A 56 18.56 3.69 -17.17
N THR A 57 17.78 2.61 -17.15
CA THR A 57 16.69 2.39 -18.13
C THR A 57 15.32 2.85 -17.63
N GLN A 58 15.17 3.10 -16.32
CA GLN A 58 13.90 3.34 -15.62
C GLN A 58 12.89 2.20 -15.82
N LYS A 59 13.36 1.01 -16.18
CA LYS A 59 12.54 -0.19 -16.40
C LYS A 59 13.19 -1.41 -15.78
N CYS A 60 12.38 -2.28 -15.17
CA CYS A 60 12.88 -3.54 -14.65
C CYS A 60 13.13 -4.54 -15.78
N VAL A 61 14.22 -5.31 -15.68
CA VAL A 61 14.54 -6.37 -16.63
C VAL A 61 13.62 -7.59 -16.48
N ILE A 62 13.05 -7.80 -15.29
CA ILE A 62 12.07 -8.87 -15.01
C ILE A 62 10.71 -8.40 -15.52
N LYS A 63 10.21 -9.11 -16.53
CA LYS A 63 8.94 -8.79 -17.21
C LYS A 63 7.79 -9.54 -16.53
N ASP A 64 7.23 -8.95 -15.49
CA ASP A 64 6.09 -9.46 -14.76
C ASP A 64 5.12 -8.33 -14.37
N ASP A 65 4.11 -8.61 -13.52
CA ASP A 65 3.10 -7.62 -13.14
C ASP A 65 3.68 -6.38 -12.44
N ALA A 66 4.85 -6.48 -11.79
CA ALA A 66 5.48 -5.34 -11.12
C ALA A 66 5.80 -4.20 -12.09
N VAL A 67 6.08 -4.49 -13.35
CA VAL A 67 6.37 -3.46 -14.36
C VAL A 67 5.15 -2.57 -14.61
N THR A 68 3.99 -3.17 -14.77
CA THR A 68 2.73 -2.45 -14.96
C THR A 68 2.33 -1.68 -13.70
N ILE A 69 2.51 -2.29 -12.52
CA ILE A 69 2.23 -1.63 -11.24
C ILE A 69 3.15 -0.42 -11.05
N ALA A 70 4.45 -0.54 -11.35
CA ALA A 70 5.40 0.57 -11.25
C ALA A 70 4.98 1.78 -12.10
N GLU A 71 4.49 1.56 -13.32
CA GLU A 71 3.98 2.64 -14.17
C GLU A 71 2.75 3.34 -13.56
N LYS A 72 1.86 2.59 -12.90
CA LYS A 72 0.71 3.16 -12.21
C LYS A 72 1.13 3.95 -10.97
N VAL A 73 2.06 3.40 -10.17
CA VAL A 73 2.65 4.10 -9.01
C VAL A 73 3.33 5.40 -9.44
N LYS A 74 4.12 5.37 -10.53
CA LYS A 74 4.79 6.56 -11.09
C LYS A 74 3.83 7.71 -11.37
N ASN A 75 2.61 7.38 -11.85
CA ASN A 75 1.64 8.33 -12.36
C ASN A 75 0.49 8.67 -11.39
N ALA A 76 0.49 8.11 -10.19
CA ALA A 76 -0.42 8.49 -9.12
C ALA A 76 0.09 9.73 -8.37
N ASP A 77 -0.82 10.52 -7.79
CA ASP A 77 -0.48 11.67 -6.96
C ASP A 77 -0.33 11.24 -5.48
N THR A 78 -1.14 10.27 -5.06
CA THR A 78 -1.18 9.72 -3.71
C THR A 78 -1.17 8.19 -3.76
N LEU A 79 -0.42 7.57 -2.86
CA LEU A 79 -0.31 6.11 -2.73
C LEU A 79 -0.89 5.66 -1.38
N VAL A 80 -1.64 4.58 -1.39
CA VAL A 80 -2.06 3.88 -0.17
C VAL A 80 -1.64 2.43 -0.28
N PHE A 81 -0.84 1.95 0.67
CA PHE A 81 -0.48 0.54 0.79
C PHE A 81 -1.31 -0.10 1.90
N ALA A 82 -2.14 -1.09 1.55
CA ALA A 82 -2.90 -1.88 2.50
C ALA A 82 -2.22 -3.24 2.71
N THR A 83 -1.87 -3.57 3.96
CA THR A 83 -1.09 -4.77 4.28
C THR A 83 -1.59 -5.47 5.54
N PRO A 84 -1.67 -6.81 5.56
CA PRO A 84 -1.73 -7.53 6.81
C PRO A 84 -0.36 -7.45 7.52
N ILE A 85 -0.36 -7.39 8.84
CA ILE A 85 0.85 -7.48 9.65
C ILE A 85 1.14 -8.95 9.92
N TYR A 86 2.36 -9.37 9.61
CA TYR A 86 2.90 -10.69 9.94
C TYR A 86 4.21 -10.53 10.69
N TYR A 87 4.28 -11.10 11.91
CA TYR A 87 5.46 -10.95 12.79
C TYR A 87 5.89 -9.49 12.97
N TYR A 88 4.90 -8.60 13.20
CA TYR A 88 5.07 -7.17 13.43
C TYR A 88 5.59 -6.37 12.22
N GLU A 89 5.61 -6.99 11.03
CA GLU A 89 6.11 -6.38 9.80
C GLU A 89 5.05 -6.40 8.69
N MET A 90 5.26 -5.58 7.66
CA MET A 90 4.45 -5.66 6.44
C MET A 90 4.55 -7.05 5.80
N SER A 91 3.55 -7.43 5.07
CA SER A 91 3.56 -8.71 4.35
C SER A 91 4.77 -8.81 3.40
N GLY A 92 5.31 -10.02 3.23
CA GLY A 92 6.40 -10.26 2.28
C GLY A 92 6.06 -9.83 0.86
N GLN A 93 4.78 -9.90 0.47
CA GLN A 93 4.29 -9.44 -0.83
C GLN A 93 4.44 -7.92 -1.00
N MET A 94 4.14 -7.15 0.07
CA MET A 94 4.35 -5.71 0.06
C MET A 94 5.84 -5.39 -0.08
N LYS A 95 6.69 -6.00 0.75
CA LYS A 95 8.14 -5.77 0.69
C LYS A 95 8.70 -6.13 -0.67
N THR A 96 8.28 -7.27 -1.25
CA THR A 96 8.68 -7.67 -2.61
C THR A 96 8.28 -6.62 -3.64
N LEU A 97 7.06 -6.09 -3.56
CA LEU A 97 6.62 -5.02 -4.47
C LEU A 97 7.47 -3.76 -4.29
N LEU A 98 7.69 -3.29 -3.05
CA LEU A 98 8.51 -2.09 -2.78
C LEU A 98 9.91 -2.22 -3.39
N ASP A 99 10.56 -3.39 -3.25
CA ASP A 99 11.87 -3.65 -3.87
C ASP A 99 11.81 -3.61 -5.41
N ARG A 100 10.68 -4.01 -5.99
CA ARG A 100 10.45 -4.01 -7.44
C ARG A 100 10.04 -2.63 -7.98
N LEU A 101 9.73 -1.66 -7.11
CA LEU A 101 9.52 -0.26 -7.47
C LEU A 101 10.84 0.54 -7.61
N ASN A 102 11.99 -0.10 -7.50
CA ASN A 102 13.31 0.53 -7.70
C ASN A 102 13.47 1.32 -9.02
N PRO A 103 12.82 0.98 -10.15
CA PRO A 103 12.83 1.84 -11.35
C PRO A 103 12.32 3.26 -11.15
N LEU A 104 11.55 3.50 -10.10
CA LEU A 104 10.99 4.83 -9.79
C LEU A 104 12.03 5.78 -9.21
N TYR A 105 13.06 5.25 -8.53
CA TYR A 105 14.08 6.06 -7.88
C TYR A 105 14.75 7.08 -8.81
N PRO A 106 15.20 6.73 -10.03
CA PRO A 106 15.77 7.69 -10.99
C PRO A 106 14.71 8.38 -11.86
N SER A 107 13.41 8.10 -11.66
CA SER A 107 12.36 8.58 -12.56
C SER A 107 11.75 9.91 -12.10
N ASP A 108 11.03 10.58 -12.98
CA ASP A 108 10.18 11.71 -12.62
C ASP A 108 8.80 11.20 -12.19
N TYR A 109 8.73 10.68 -10.96
CA TYR A 109 7.49 10.20 -10.35
C TYR A 109 6.61 11.36 -9.85
N LYS A 110 5.28 11.13 -9.83
CA LYS A 110 4.29 12.17 -9.47
C LYS A 110 3.88 12.12 -8.00
N PHE A 111 3.90 10.96 -7.35
CA PHE A 111 3.37 10.82 -5.98
C PHE A 111 4.09 11.72 -4.99
N ARG A 112 3.30 12.27 -4.06
CA ARG A 112 3.76 13.14 -2.98
C ARG A 112 3.40 12.59 -1.62
N ASN A 113 2.21 12.00 -1.49
CA ASN A 113 1.70 11.52 -0.23
C ASN A 113 1.63 9.99 -0.26
N VAL A 114 2.17 9.35 0.77
CA VAL A 114 2.13 7.89 0.94
C VAL A 114 1.47 7.57 2.27
N TYR A 115 0.49 6.68 2.23
CA TYR A 115 -0.27 6.24 3.39
C TYR A 115 -0.18 4.73 3.56
N MET A 116 -0.42 4.25 4.78
CA MET A 116 -0.54 2.82 5.07
C MET A 116 -1.87 2.52 5.77
N LEU A 117 -2.54 1.46 5.35
CA LEU A 117 -3.57 0.78 6.10
C LEU A 117 -3.05 -0.59 6.51
N SER A 118 -3.05 -0.90 7.79
CA SER A 118 -2.56 -2.18 8.29
C SER A 118 -3.57 -2.89 9.18
N VAL A 119 -3.54 -4.22 9.17
CA VAL A 119 -4.48 -5.08 9.90
C VAL A 119 -3.72 -6.19 10.60
N ALA A 120 -4.04 -6.45 11.87
CA ALA A 120 -3.46 -7.54 12.65
C ALA A 120 -4.49 -8.21 13.56
N ALA A 121 -4.16 -9.44 14.03
CA ALA A 121 -4.92 -10.10 15.08
C ALA A 121 -4.67 -9.47 16.45
N GLU A 122 -3.47 -8.95 16.69
CA GLU A 122 -3.11 -8.21 17.89
C GLU A 122 -3.54 -6.75 17.78
N ASP A 123 -3.75 -6.08 18.91
CA ASP A 123 -4.41 -4.75 18.98
C ASP A 123 -3.52 -3.67 19.62
N GLU A 124 -2.31 -4.02 20.04
CA GLU A 124 -1.43 -3.10 20.74
C GLU A 124 -0.81 -2.07 19.79
N GLU A 125 -0.62 -0.85 20.28
CA GLU A 125 -0.09 0.29 19.51
C GLU A 125 1.26 0.03 18.83
N PHE A 126 2.09 -0.85 19.40
CA PHE A 126 3.42 -1.14 18.83
C PHE A 126 3.37 -2.09 17.63
N VAL A 127 2.26 -2.80 17.41
CA VAL A 127 2.12 -3.84 16.38
C VAL A 127 2.45 -3.34 14.97
N PRO A 128 1.97 -2.17 14.50
CA PRO A 128 2.25 -1.69 13.15
C PRO A 128 3.61 -0.99 13.01
N LYS A 129 4.32 -0.67 14.11
CA LYS A 129 5.45 0.28 14.11
C LYS A 129 6.62 -0.14 13.22
N LYS A 130 6.92 -1.44 13.13
CA LYS A 130 8.00 -1.91 12.24
C LYS A 130 7.61 -1.79 10.77
N ALA A 131 6.36 -2.13 10.43
CA ALA A 131 5.84 -1.98 9.08
C ALA A 131 5.79 -0.50 8.65
N GLU A 132 5.35 0.39 9.56
CA GLU A 132 5.38 1.84 9.35
C GLU A 132 6.81 2.32 9.10
N SER A 133 7.77 1.93 9.95
CA SER A 133 9.18 2.28 9.83
C SER A 133 9.79 1.75 8.52
N GLY A 134 9.43 0.52 8.12
CA GLY A 134 9.87 -0.07 6.85
C GLY A 134 9.36 0.70 5.63
N LEU A 135 8.07 1.11 5.64
CA LEU A 135 7.51 1.95 4.59
C LEU A 135 8.10 3.36 4.60
N GLN A 136 8.29 3.97 5.78
CA GLN A 136 8.97 5.27 5.92
C GLN A 136 10.35 5.21 5.27
N GLY A 137 11.15 4.18 5.54
CA GLY A 137 12.48 4.03 4.94
C GLY A 137 12.45 3.92 3.41
N TRP A 138 11.40 3.33 2.83
CA TRP A 138 11.18 3.35 1.39
C TRP A 138 10.84 4.75 0.90
N VAL A 139 9.93 5.46 1.58
CA VAL A 139 9.52 6.83 1.23
C VAL A 139 10.70 7.80 1.30
N ASP A 140 11.56 7.69 2.30
CA ASP A 140 12.74 8.55 2.50
C ASP A 140 13.74 8.49 1.33
N CYS A 141 13.67 7.43 0.51
CA CYS A 141 14.43 7.36 -0.74
C CYS A 141 13.87 8.25 -1.85
N PHE A 142 12.69 8.86 -1.67
CA PHE A 142 12.01 9.68 -2.67
C PHE A 142 11.92 11.14 -2.19
N GLY A 143 12.84 11.99 -2.62
CA GLY A 143 12.98 13.36 -2.13
C GLY A 143 11.79 14.31 -2.36
N LYS A 144 10.76 13.87 -3.08
CA LYS A 144 9.52 14.64 -3.33
C LYS A 144 8.31 14.06 -2.59
N ALA A 145 8.44 12.95 -1.90
CA ALA A 145 7.35 12.22 -1.23
C ALA A 145 7.47 12.30 0.29
N GLU A 146 6.36 12.17 0.98
CA GLU A 146 6.28 12.08 2.43
C GLU A 146 5.39 10.91 2.86
N PHE A 147 5.69 10.28 3.99
CA PHE A 147 4.78 9.36 4.66
C PHE A 147 3.77 10.18 5.44
N SER A 148 2.57 10.30 4.88
CA SER A 148 1.56 11.26 5.33
C SER A 148 0.63 10.73 6.40
N GLY A 149 0.67 9.43 6.70
CA GLY A 149 -0.10 8.84 7.78
C GLY A 149 -0.37 7.35 7.63
N SER A 150 -0.87 6.77 8.71
CA SER A 150 -1.27 5.36 8.75
C SER A 150 -2.55 5.17 9.54
N LEU A 151 -3.31 4.14 9.17
CA LEU A 151 -4.41 3.59 9.94
C LEU A 151 -4.06 2.14 10.29
N PHE A 152 -4.12 1.80 11.57
CA PHE A 152 -3.99 0.43 12.07
C PHE A 152 -5.31 -0.06 12.62
N CYS A 153 -5.76 -1.22 12.15
CA CYS A 153 -6.94 -1.91 12.67
C CYS A 153 -6.49 -3.23 13.30
N GLY A 154 -6.37 -3.25 14.61
CA GLY A 154 -6.00 -4.41 15.41
C GLY A 154 -7.20 -5.27 15.80
N GLY A 155 -6.94 -6.41 16.47
CA GLY A 155 -7.99 -7.30 16.96
C GLY A 155 -8.82 -7.96 15.86
N ILE A 156 -8.26 -8.14 14.65
CA ILE A 156 -8.96 -8.67 13.46
C ILE A 156 -8.13 -9.80 12.84
N GLY A 157 -8.34 -11.02 13.31
CA GLY A 157 -7.53 -12.20 12.91
C GLY A 157 -8.22 -13.11 11.93
N ASP A 158 -9.52 -13.38 12.12
CA ASP A 158 -10.25 -14.34 11.33
C ASP A 158 -10.61 -13.82 9.93
N MET A 159 -10.77 -14.77 8.99
CA MET A 159 -11.09 -14.43 7.61
C MET A 159 -12.46 -13.76 7.48
N GLY A 160 -12.47 -12.53 6.98
CA GLY A 160 -13.70 -11.76 6.77
C GLY A 160 -14.26 -11.10 8.04
N GLU A 161 -13.56 -11.20 9.16
CA GLU A 161 -13.99 -10.65 10.46
C GLU A 161 -14.23 -9.14 10.40
N ALA A 162 -13.42 -8.41 9.64
CA ALA A 162 -13.57 -6.97 9.46
C ALA A 162 -14.96 -6.54 9.00
N SER A 163 -15.72 -7.41 8.32
CA SER A 163 -17.08 -7.08 7.87
C SER A 163 -18.06 -6.82 9.02
N GLY A 164 -17.79 -7.34 10.22
CA GLY A 164 -18.58 -7.10 11.43
C GLY A 164 -18.08 -5.94 12.30
N LYS A 165 -16.93 -5.39 12.01
CA LYS A 165 -16.23 -4.37 12.80
C LYS A 165 -16.68 -2.95 12.36
N LYS A 166 -17.78 -2.47 12.92
CA LYS A 166 -18.39 -1.21 12.46
C LYS A 166 -17.54 0.02 12.72
N GLU A 167 -16.81 0.04 13.83
CA GLU A 167 -15.95 1.16 14.23
C GLU A 167 -14.77 1.26 13.26
N GLU A 168 -14.06 0.17 13.04
CA GLU A 168 -12.90 0.10 12.14
C GLU A 168 -13.29 0.37 10.67
N LEU A 169 -14.48 -0.06 10.25
CA LEU A 169 -15.04 0.28 8.93
C LEU A 169 -15.30 1.78 8.80
N SER A 170 -15.82 2.41 9.87
CA SER A 170 -16.05 3.85 9.91
C SER A 170 -14.73 4.62 9.92
N GLU A 171 -13.75 4.18 10.70
CA GLU A 171 -12.42 4.77 10.75
C GLU A 171 -11.72 4.69 9.38
N ALA A 172 -11.80 3.54 8.70
CA ALA A 172 -11.25 3.38 7.36
C ALA A 172 -11.90 4.34 6.34
N TYR A 173 -13.22 4.54 6.43
CA TYR A 173 -13.92 5.50 5.60
C TYR A 173 -13.47 6.95 5.89
N GLU A 174 -13.43 7.36 7.17
CA GLU A 174 -12.98 8.69 7.54
C GLU A 174 -11.50 8.92 7.18
N PHE A 175 -10.65 7.91 7.37
CA PHE A 175 -9.26 7.99 6.94
C PHE A 175 -9.15 8.20 5.42
N GLY A 176 -9.98 7.53 4.63
CA GLY A 176 -10.07 7.75 3.19
C GLY A 176 -10.40 9.20 2.82
N LYS A 177 -11.21 9.89 3.62
CA LYS A 177 -11.55 11.31 3.41
C LYS A 177 -10.40 12.27 3.71
N THR A 178 -9.41 11.86 4.49
CA THR A 178 -8.24 12.70 4.83
C THR A 178 -7.12 12.64 3.80
N LEU A 179 -7.20 11.78 2.80
CA LEU A 179 -6.18 11.67 1.74
C LEU A 179 -6.05 13.00 0.99
N LYS A 180 -4.79 13.32 0.59
CA LYS A 180 -4.45 14.57 -0.10
C LYS A 180 -4.29 14.35 -1.60
#